data_f539572f3e4356894f575add6b5d43c3
#
_entry.id   f539572f3e4356894f575add6b5d43c3
#
_cell.length_a   1.000
_cell.length_b   1.000
_cell.length_c   1.000
_cell.angle_alpha   90.00
_cell.angle_beta   90.00
_cell.angle_gamma   90.00
#
_symmetry.space_group_name_H-M   'P 1'
#
loop_
_entity.id
_entity.type
_entity.pdbx_description
1 polymer ?
#
loop_
_entity_poly.entity_id
_entity_poly.type
_entity_poly.pdbx_seq_one_letter_code
_entity_poly.pdbx_strand_id
1 'polypeptide(L)'
;MAKQDRIAKASRPYRLRARADSMEETRARITRAAIELHGSVGPAATTMSAVAERAGVTRATLYRHFPNEETLFKACSAEWRSANPAPNPELWATVSDPYDRLRTALPTLYGWYRSSEAMRSNLLRDLAVLPGPIRDGIRAYPQAVVDTLDSAWPRRSRLRRAAIAHVVAFASWQSLAHQGLSDAEAVKLMIGLVSTAAGTRGARAGRPPRT
;
A
#
# COMPACT_ATOMS: atom_id res chain seq x y z
N MET A 1 32.73 -39.81 -34.11
CA MET A 1 32.14 -38.44 -34.22
C MET A 1 30.76 -38.29 -33.59
N ALA A 2 29.84 -39.27 -33.60
CA ALA A 2 28.46 -39.12 -33.10
C ALA A 2 28.30 -38.96 -31.56
N LYS A 3 29.26 -39.39 -30.73
CA LYS A 3 29.18 -39.33 -29.24
C LYS A 3 29.53 -37.94 -28.68
N GLN A 4 30.41 -37.19 -29.36
CA GLN A 4 30.76 -35.81 -28.96
C GLN A 4 29.64 -34.80 -29.25
N ASP A 5 28.92 -34.97 -30.38
CA ASP A 5 27.80 -34.10 -30.73
C ASP A 5 26.59 -34.24 -29.79
N ARG A 6 26.34 -35.43 -29.19
CA ARG A 6 25.27 -35.64 -28.20
C ARG A 6 25.57 -34.94 -26.86
N ILE A 7 26.85 -34.93 -26.44
CA ILE A 7 27.24 -34.26 -25.18
C ILE A 7 27.14 -32.73 -25.32
N ALA A 8 27.55 -32.18 -26.49
CA ALA A 8 27.43 -30.75 -26.75
C ALA A 8 25.97 -30.28 -26.83
N LYS A 9 25.06 -31.10 -27.34
CA LYS A 9 23.64 -30.79 -27.47
C LYS A 9 22.89 -30.87 -26.11
N ALA A 10 23.29 -31.76 -25.19
CA ALA A 10 22.74 -31.86 -23.85
C ALA A 10 23.19 -30.71 -22.92
N SER A 11 24.34 -30.07 -23.14
CA SER A 11 24.87 -28.97 -22.33
C SER A 11 24.25 -27.61 -22.64
N ARG A 12 23.70 -27.44 -23.85
CA ARG A 12 23.14 -26.17 -24.32
C ARG A 12 21.85 -25.76 -23.56
N PRO A 13 20.84 -26.64 -23.35
CA PRO A 13 19.69 -26.34 -22.54
C PRO A 13 20.04 -26.04 -21.09
N TYR A 14 20.99 -26.72 -20.50
CA TYR A 14 21.46 -26.49 -19.14
C TYR A 14 22.11 -25.10 -18.98
N ARG A 15 22.99 -24.71 -19.92
CA ARG A 15 23.62 -23.38 -19.91
C ARG A 15 22.61 -22.25 -20.11
N LEU A 16 21.56 -22.46 -20.90
CA LEU A 16 20.51 -21.49 -21.12
C LEU A 16 19.68 -21.30 -19.85
N ARG A 17 19.32 -22.39 -19.16
CA ARG A 17 18.62 -22.34 -17.86
C ARG A 17 19.47 -21.64 -16.80
N ALA A 18 20.72 -22.04 -16.61
CA ALA A 18 21.62 -21.40 -15.65
C ALA A 18 21.81 -19.88 -15.88
N ARG A 19 21.81 -19.45 -17.16
CA ARG A 19 21.83 -18.02 -17.49
C ARG A 19 20.53 -17.33 -17.17
N ALA A 20 19.38 -17.95 -17.44
CA ALA A 20 18.07 -17.41 -17.11
C ALA A 20 17.89 -17.27 -15.60
N ASP A 21 18.29 -18.30 -14.83
CA ASP A 21 18.24 -18.29 -13.37
C ASP A 21 19.13 -17.17 -12.78
N SER A 22 20.34 -17.00 -13.28
CA SER A 22 21.26 -15.92 -12.88
C SER A 22 20.74 -14.53 -13.23
N MET A 23 20.05 -14.39 -14.36
CA MET A 23 19.41 -13.12 -14.74
C MET A 23 18.24 -12.80 -13.81
N GLU A 24 17.42 -13.77 -13.47
CA GLU A 24 16.27 -13.59 -12.56
C GLU A 24 16.74 -13.28 -11.15
N GLU A 25 17.78 -13.98 -10.65
CA GLU A 25 18.40 -13.67 -9.36
C GLU A 25 18.93 -12.23 -9.30
N THR A 26 19.60 -11.78 -10.36
CA THR A 26 20.10 -10.40 -10.46
C THR A 26 18.96 -9.40 -10.48
N ARG A 27 17.91 -9.69 -11.23
CA ARG A 27 16.69 -8.86 -11.29
C ARG A 27 16.05 -8.74 -9.90
N ALA A 28 15.89 -9.85 -9.19
CA ALA A 28 15.32 -9.88 -7.83
C ALA A 28 16.18 -9.09 -6.84
N ARG A 29 17.52 -9.15 -6.91
CA ARG A 29 18.42 -8.33 -6.07
C ARG A 29 18.21 -6.84 -6.31
N ILE A 30 18.12 -6.41 -7.57
CA ILE A 30 17.89 -5.01 -7.93
C ILE A 30 16.53 -4.55 -7.40
N THR A 31 15.48 -5.36 -7.57
CA THR A 31 14.13 -5.04 -7.09
C THR A 31 14.08 -4.90 -5.57
N ARG A 32 14.73 -5.81 -4.83
CA ARG A 32 14.83 -5.72 -3.36
C ARG A 32 15.58 -4.48 -2.90
N ALA A 33 16.71 -4.15 -3.54
CA ALA A 33 17.46 -2.94 -3.25
C ALA A 33 16.63 -1.67 -3.45
N ALA A 34 15.79 -1.61 -4.49
CA ALA A 34 14.86 -0.51 -4.70
C ALA A 34 13.78 -0.44 -3.62
N ILE A 35 13.22 -1.59 -3.20
CA ILE A 35 12.25 -1.65 -2.10
C ILE A 35 12.86 -1.13 -0.79
N GLU A 36 14.06 -1.56 -0.45
CA GLU A 36 14.78 -1.11 0.75
C GLU A 36 15.01 0.40 0.75
N LEU A 37 15.44 0.96 -0.38
CA LEU A 37 15.68 2.41 -0.52
C LEU A 37 14.35 3.19 -0.46
N HIS A 38 13.30 2.72 -1.11
CA HIS A 38 11.98 3.36 -1.02
C HIS A 38 11.44 3.34 0.42
N GLY A 39 11.68 2.27 1.16
CA GLY A 39 11.27 2.16 2.57
C GLY A 39 12.12 3.00 3.53
N SER A 40 13.39 3.25 3.22
CA SER A 40 14.31 3.97 4.10
C SER A 40 14.39 5.47 3.79
N VAL A 41 14.74 5.85 2.56
CA VAL A 41 14.93 7.26 2.17
C VAL A 41 13.76 7.81 1.34
N GLY A 42 12.97 6.94 0.76
CA GLY A 42 11.80 7.27 -0.06
C GLY A 42 12.10 7.35 -1.56
N PRO A 43 11.04 7.29 -2.40
CA PRO A 43 11.17 7.31 -3.86
C PRO A 43 11.89 8.54 -4.40
N ALA A 44 11.60 9.74 -3.88
CA ALA A 44 12.19 10.99 -4.37
C ALA A 44 13.71 11.04 -4.19
N ALA A 45 14.24 10.38 -3.15
CA ALA A 45 15.68 10.31 -2.87
C ALA A 45 16.36 9.06 -3.46
N THR A 46 15.60 8.15 -4.06
CA THR A 46 16.12 6.90 -4.63
C THR A 46 16.56 7.13 -6.08
N THR A 47 17.85 6.99 -6.36
CA THR A 47 18.40 7.08 -7.72
C THR A 47 18.75 5.71 -8.28
N MET A 48 18.77 5.56 -9.61
CA MET A 48 19.22 4.33 -10.28
C MET A 48 20.67 3.95 -9.87
N SER A 49 21.51 4.95 -9.58
CA SER A 49 22.88 4.72 -9.10
C SER A 49 22.90 4.13 -7.70
N ALA A 50 22.10 4.68 -6.77
CA ALA A 50 21.99 4.15 -5.40
C ALA A 50 21.42 2.73 -5.39
N VAL A 51 20.45 2.44 -6.27
CA VAL A 51 19.92 1.08 -6.42
C VAL A 51 20.96 0.12 -6.95
N ALA A 52 21.76 0.50 -7.96
CA ALA A 52 22.83 -0.35 -8.50
C ALA A 52 23.88 -0.66 -7.43
N GLU A 53 24.31 0.35 -6.68
CA GLU A 53 25.25 0.20 -5.57
C GLU A 53 24.69 -0.72 -4.49
N ARG A 54 23.50 -0.49 -4.02
CA ARG A 54 22.81 -1.33 -3.00
C ARG A 54 22.63 -2.77 -3.46
N ALA A 55 22.34 -3.00 -4.74
CA ALA A 55 22.20 -4.32 -5.32
C ALA A 55 23.53 -5.03 -5.61
N GLY A 56 24.68 -4.36 -5.47
CA GLY A 56 25.98 -4.89 -5.82
C GLY A 56 26.14 -5.18 -7.31
N VAL A 57 25.59 -4.31 -8.17
CA VAL A 57 25.68 -4.44 -9.65
C VAL A 57 26.19 -3.14 -10.27
N THR A 58 26.72 -3.23 -11.50
CA THR A 58 27.06 -2.03 -12.27
C THR A 58 25.78 -1.34 -12.80
N ARG A 59 25.85 -0.03 -13.04
CA ARG A 59 24.75 0.71 -13.69
C ARG A 59 24.36 0.09 -15.03
N ALA A 60 25.32 -0.35 -15.84
CA ALA A 60 25.07 -1.01 -17.11
C ALA A 60 24.25 -2.30 -16.92
N THR A 61 24.57 -3.08 -15.89
CA THR A 61 23.80 -4.28 -15.52
C THR A 61 22.39 -3.91 -15.09
N LEU A 62 22.20 -2.87 -14.26
CA LEU A 62 20.90 -2.41 -13.84
C LEU A 62 20.05 -1.99 -15.04
N TYR A 63 20.56 -1.14 -15.95
CA TYR A 63 19.81 -0.67 -17.13
C TYR A 63 19.49 -1.79 -18.13
N ARG A 64 20.26 -2.86 -18.15
CA ARG A 64 19.93 -4.06 -18.94
C ARG A 64 18.67 -4.77 -18.41
N HIS A 65 18.43 -4.76 -17.09
CA HIS A 65 17.25 -5.36 -16.45
C HIS A 65 16.07 -4.39 -16.37
N PHE A 66 16.34 -3.11 -16.16
CA PHE A 66 15.35 -2.05 -16.00
C PHE A 66 15.79 -0.83 -16.82
N PRO A 67 15.29 -0.69 -18.05
CA PRO A 67 15.70 0.37 -18.97
C PRO A 67 15.48 1.79 -18.45
N ASN A 68 14.54 1.96 -17.53
CA ASN A 68 14.21 3.25 -16.90
C ASN A 68 13.65 3.06 -15.49
N GLU A 69 13.53 4.17 -14.75
CA GLU A 69 13.01 4.21 -13.38
C GLU A 69 11.56 3.68 -13.29
N GLU A 70 10.72 3.95 -14.28
CA GLU A 70 9.32 3.51 -14.28
C GLU A 70 9.20 1.98 -14.29
N THR A 71 10.02 1.29 -15.11
CA THR A 71 10.02 -0.18 -15.17
C THR A 71 10.50 -0.81 -13.87
N LEU A 72 11.52 -0.21 -13.23
CA LEU A 72 11.99 -0.61 -11.91
C LEU A 72 10.91 -0.37 -10.86
N PHE A 73 10.29 0.81 -10.87
CA PHE A 73 9.25 1.16 -9.90
C PHE A 73 8.02 0.24 -9.99
N LYS A 74 7.60 -0.13 -11.21
CA LYS A 74 6.52 -1.11 -11.42
C LYS A 74 6.87 -2.48 -10.81
N ALA A 75 8.09 -2.95 -11.03
CA ALA A 75 8.53 -4.25 -10.52
C ALA A 75 8.61 -4.24 -8.99
N CYS A 76 9.29 -3.27 -8.38
CA CYS A 76 9.41 -3.19 -6.93
C CYS A 76 8.05 -2.95 -6.23
N SER A 77 7.15 -2.18 -6.82
CA SER A 77 5.79 -1.99 -6.31
C SER A 77 4.97 -3.28 -6.37
N ALA A 78 5.12 -4.08 -7.43
CA ALA A 78 4.42 -5.36 -7.55
C ALA A 78 4.90 -6.36 -6.49
N GLU A 79 6.23 -6.50 -6.33
CA GLU A 79 6.84 -7.38 -5.34
C GLU A 79 6.47 -6.95 -3.91
N TRP A 80 6.60 -5.66 -3.60
CA TRP A 80 6.26 -5.16 -2.27
C TRP A 80 4.79 -5.40 -1.92
N ARG A 81 3.85 -5.13 -2.85
CA ARG A 81 2.41 -5.37 -2.63
C ARG A 81 2.09 -6.85 -2.47
N SER A 82 2.78 -7.73 -3.20
CA SER A 82 2.63 -9.19 -3.03
C SER A 82 3.04 -9.65 -1.64
N ALA A 83 4.13 -9.09 -1.09
CA ALA A 83 4.63 -9.40 0.24
C ALA A 83 3.84 -8.68 1.36
N ASN A 84 3.17 -7.56 1.05
CA ASN A 84 2.44 -6.71 2.00
C ASN A 84 1.03 -6.41 1.46
N PRO A 85 0.18 -7.43 1.31
CA PRO A 85 -1.14 -7.25 0.73
C PRO A 85 -2.00 -6.30 1.56
N ALA A 86 -2.62 -5.34 0.91
CA ALA A 86 -3.60 -4.48 1.55
C ALA A 86 -4.82 -5.30 1.97
N PRO A 87 -5.45 -5.01 3.13
CA PRO A 87 -6.71 -5.64 3.50
C PRO A 87 -7.75 -5.48 2.39
N ASN A 88 -8.48 -6.56 2.08
CA ASN A 88 -9.53 -6.51 1.06
C ASN A 88 -10.83 -5.95 1.65
N PRO A 89 -11.32 -4.76 1.21
CA PRO A 89 -12.54 -4.17 1.73
C PRO A 89 -13.79 -5.03 1.50
N GLU A 90 -13.83 -5.85 0.44
CA GLU A 90 -14.96 -6.71 0.12
C GLU A 90 -15.27 -7.73 1.22
N LEU A 91 -14.24 -8.19 1.94
CA LEU A 91 -14.41 -9.11 3.06
C LEU A 91 -15.21 -8.46 4.21
N TRP A 92 -15.10 -7.15 4.38
CA TRP A 92 -15.85 -6.42 5.39
C TRP A 92 -17.30 -6.17 4.96
N ALA A 93 -17.57 -6.11 3.65
CA ALA A 93 -18.92 -5.92 3.12
C ALA A 93 -19.92 -7.02 3.57
N THR A 94 -19.42 -8.21 3.90
CA THR A 94 -20.23 -9.33 4.40
C THR A 94 -20.79 -9.11 5.81
N VAL A 95 -20.23 -8.18 6.59
CA VAL A 95 -20.70 -7.85 7.95
C VAL A 95 -21.80 -6.82 7.85
N SER A 96 -23.04 -7.18 8.20
CA SER A 96 -24.23 -6.33 8.01
C SER A 96 -24.33 -5.19 9.01
N ASP A 97 -23.99 -5.44 10.30
CA ASP A 97 -24.02 -4.38 11.31
C ASP A 97 -22.88 -3.38 11.07
N PRO A 98 -23.19 -2.07 10.98
CA PRO A 98 -22.18 -1.08 10.65
C PRO A 98 -21.08 -0.94 11.70
N TYR A 99 -21.39 -1.11 13.00
CA TYR A 99 -20.36 -1.00 14.04
C TYR A 99 -19.50 -2.27 14.14
N ASP A 100 -20.09 -3.45 13.92
CA ASP A 100 -19.32 -4.69 13.84
C ASP A 100 -18.41 -4.69 12.60
N ARG A 101 -18.88 -4.11 11.50
CA ARG A 101 -18.05 -3.90 10.30
C ARG A 101 -16.84 -3.03 10.63
N LEU A 102 -17.01 -1.92 11.37
CA LEU A 102 -15.89 -1.09 11.82
C LEU A 102 -14.96 -1.84 12.77
N ARG A 103 -15.52 -2.61 13.73
CA ARG A 103 -14.73 -3.43 14.66
C ARG A 103 -13.91 -4.51 13.97
N THR A 104 -14.36 -5.00 12.83
CA THR A 104 -13.62 -5.96 11.99
C THR A 104 -12.57 -5.29 11.12
N ALA A 105 -12.92 -4.16 10.49
CA ALA A 105 -12.08 -3.49 9.52
C ALA A 105 -10.91 -2.72 10.14
N LEU A 106 -11.16 -1.91 11.17
CA LEU A 106 -10.14 -1.01 11.69
C LEU A 106 -8.94 -1.72 12.31
N PRO A 107 -9.07 -2.81 13.09
CA PRO A 107 -7.90 -3.55 13.60
C PRO A 107 -7.03 -4.10 12.46
N THR A 108 -7.65 -4.66 11.42
CA THR A 108 -6.96 -5.19 10.24
C THR A 108 -6.23 -4.08 9.48
N LEU A 109 -6.89 -2.94 9.29
CA LEU A 109 -6.33 -1.78 8.60
C LEU A 109 -5.16 -1.17 9.37
N TYR A 110 -5.30 -1.00 10.69
CA TYR A 110 -4.27 -0.40 11.53
C TYR A 110 -3.06 -1.32 11.71
N GLY A 111 -3.27 -2.64 11.84
CA GLY A 111 -2.18 -3.62 11.81
C GLY A 111 -1.37 -3.55 10.51
N TRP A 112 -2.04 -3.40 9.37
CA TRP A 112 -1.38 -3.20 8.09
C TRP A 112 -0.66 -1.85 7.99
N TYR A 113 -1.19 -0.78 8.57
CA TYR A 113 -0.50 0.50 8.65
C TYR A 113 0.77 0.40 9.49
N ARG A 114 0.69 -0.26 10.64
CA ARG A 114 1.83 -0.46 11.53
C ARG A 114 2.95 -1.27 10.86
N SER A 115 2.61 -2.36 10.20
CA SER A 115 3.62 -3.20 9.52
C SER A 115 4.26 -2.53 8.29
N SER A 116 3.62 -1.52 7.71
CA SER A 116 4.06 -0.84 6.49
C SER A 116 4.34 0.66 6.68
N GLU A 117 4.47 1.13 7.94
CA GLU A 117 4.50 2.55 8.28
C GLU A 117 5.60 3.32 7.53
N ALA A 118 6.84 2.86 7.60
CA ALA A 118 7.98 3.55 6.97
C ALA A 118 7.79 3.71 5.46
N MET A 119 7.48 2.62 4.77
CA MET A 119 7.22 2.63 3.33
C MET A 119 6.05 3.55 2.97
N ARG A 120 4.96 3.47 3.72
CA ARG A 120 3.75 4.26 3.48
C ARG A 120 3.98 5.75 3.70
N SER A 121 4.68 6.12 4.78
CA SER A 121 5.07 7.51 5.05
C SER A 121 5.89 8.09 3.90
N ASN A 122 6.88 7.34 3.41
CA ASN A 122 7.72 7.76 2.29
C ASN A 122 6.92 7.88 0.98
N LEU A 123 6.05 6.90 0.66
CA LEU A 123 5.22 6.94 -0.54
C LEU A 123 4.24 8.13 -0.53
N LEU A 124 3.64 8.43 0.62
CA LEU A 124 2.70 9.55 0.74
C LEU A 124 3.40 10.91 0.71
N ARG A 125 4.58 11.03 1.34
CA ARG A 125 5.42 12.22 1.27
C ARG A 125 5.84 12.52 -0.17
N ASP A 126 6.25 11.48 -0.89
CA ASP A 126 6.83 11.58 -2.22
C ASP A 126 5.79 11.35 -3.34
N LEU A 127 4.50 11.43 -3.03
CA LEU A 127 3.41 11.06 -3.93
C LEU A 127 3.48 11.76 -5.30
N ALA A 128 3.99 12.99 -5.35
CA ALA A 128 4.07 13.78 -6.57
C ALA A 128 5.03 13.19 -7.63
N VAL A 129 6.09 12.50 -7.20
CA VAL A 129 7.10 11.91 -8.10
C VAL A 129 6.77 10.46 -8.49
N LEU A 130 5.73 9.85 -7.92
CA LEU A 130 5.35 8.48 -8.24
C LEU A 130 4.73 8.39 -9.65
N PRO A 131 4.95 7.27 -10.38
CA PRO A 131 4.24 6.98 -11.62
C PRO A 131 2.72 7.05 -11.47
N GLY A 132 2.03 7.61 -12.47
CA GLY A 132 0.59 7.86 -12.44
C GLY A 132 -0.24 6.68 -11.93
N PRO A 133 -0.15 5.48 -12.51
CA PRO A 133 -0.96 4.33 -12.09
C PRO A 133 -0.77 3.93 -10.62
N ILE A 134 0.46 4.11 -10.08
CA ILE A 134 0.75 3.81 -8.68
C ILE A 134 0.13 4.86 -7.76
N ARG A 135 0.32 6.13 -8.09
CA ARG A 135 -0.28 7.26 -7.38
C ARG A 135 -1.81 7.15 -7.34
N ASP A 136 -2.43 6.78 -8.46
CA ASP A 136 -3.87 6.63 -8.56
C ASP A 136 -4.37 5.46 -7.70
N GLY A 137 -3.66 4.33 -7.68
CA GLY A 137 -3.95 3.20 -6.79
C GLY A 137 -3.84 3.57 -5.30
N ILE A 138 -2.81 4.36 -4.91
CA ILE A 138 -2.65 4.85 -3.53
C ILE A 138 -3.82 5.74 -3.12
N ARG A 139 -4.37 6.54 -4.04
CA ARG A 139 -5.54 7.41 -3.77
C ARG A 139 -6.87 6.65 -3.78
N ALA A 140 -7.01 5.64 -4.64
CA ALA A 140 -8.25 4.90 -4.80
C ALA A 140 -8.55 3.96 -3.62
N TYR A 141 -7.54 3.34 -3.01
CA TYR A 141 -7.74 2.35 -1.95
C TYR A 141 -8.48 2.92 -0.72
N PRO A 142 -8.09 4.07 -0.12
CA PRO A 142 -8.82 4.63 1.00
C PRO A 142 -10.27 4.96 0.65
N GLN A 143 -10.53 5.39 -0.58
CA GLN A 143 -11.89 5.68 -1.05
C GLN A 143 -12.75 4.41 -1.10
N ALA A 144 -12.21 3.30 -1.61
CA ALA A 144 -12.89 2.01 -1.64
C ALA A 144 -13.21 1.51 -0.20
N VAL A 145 -12.28 1.70 0.75
CA VAL A 145 -12.51 1.39 2.16
C VAL A 145 -13.67 2.23 2.72
N VAL A 146 -13.67 3.54 2.48
CA VAL A 146 -14.76 4.44 2.91
C VAL A 146 -16.10 4.00 2.35
N ASP A 147 -16.15 3.71 1.05
CA ASP A 147 -17.39 3.29 0.36
C ASP A 147 -17.93 1.99 0.97
N THR A 148 -17.06 1.01 1.19
CA THR A 148 -17.43 -0.26 1.82
C THR A 148 -17.95 -0.07 3.24
N LEU A 149 -17.27 0.73 4.05
CA LEU A 149 -17.68 0.94 5.44
C LEU A 149 -18.97 1.73 5.53
N ASP A 150 -19.13 2.81 4.74
CA ASP A 150 -20.32 3.65 4.77
C ASP A 150 -21.58 2.94 4.22
N SER A 151 -21.41 1.95 3.32
CA SER A 151 -22.51 1.20 2.72
C SER A 151 -23.36 0.38 3.71
N ALA A 152 -22.83 0.12 4.91
CA ALA A 152 -23.58 -0.60 5.96
C ALA A 152 -24.77 0.21 6.53
N TRP A 153 -24.77 1.52 6.38
CA TRP A 153 -25.86 2.35 6.87
C TRP A 153 -26.95 2.55 5.81
N PRO A 154 -28.23 2.42 6.20
CA PRO A 154 -29.35 2.53 5.24
C PRO A 154 -29.57 3.95 4.70
N ARG A 155 -29.11 4.97 5.43
CA ARG A 155 -29.26 6.38 5.04
C ARG A 155 -27.90 7.04 4.84
N ARG A 156 -27.77 7.86 3.81
CA ARG A 156 -26.55 8.65 3.57
C ARG A 156 -26.41 9.76 4.60
N SER A 157 -25.20 9.99 5.09
CA SER A 157 -24.85 11.10 5.97
C SER A 157 -23.47 11.62 5.60
N ARG A 158 -23.40 12.92 5.25
CA ARG A 158 -22.12 13.57 4.92
C ARG A 158 -21.18 13.58 6.12
N LEU A 159 -21.70 13.82 7.33
CA LEU A 159 -20.89 13.89 8.55
C LEU A 159 -20.30 12.52 8.90
N ARG A 160 -21.11 11.45 8.88
CA ARG A 160 -20.62 10.09 9.10
C ARG A 160 -19.59 9.68 8.06
N ARG A 161 -19.85 9.94 6.77
CA ARG A 161 -18.90 9.61 5.71
C ARG A 161 -17.56 10.34 5.90
N ALA A 162 -17.59 11.61 6.30
CA ALA A 162 -16.37 12.36 6.62
C ALA A 162 -15.65 11.77 7.83
N ALA A 163 -16.38 11.36 8.88
CA ALA A 163 -15.79 10.68 10.03
C ALA A 163 -15.15 9.34 9.63
N ILE A 164 -15.82 8.53 8.79
CA ILE A 164 -15.26 7.29 8.26
C ILE A 164 -13.99 7.58 7.46
N ALA A 165 -14.01 8.57 6.57
CA ALA A 165 -12.83 8.97 5.80
C ALA A 165 -11.66 9.39 6.71
N HIS A 166 -11.95 10.08 7.81
CA HIS A 166 -10.94 10.45 8.78
C HIS A 166 -10.36 9.23 9.53
N VAL A 167 -11.21 8.32 10.01
CA VAL A 167 -10.73 7.17 10.80
C VAL A 167 -9.97 6.14 9.95
N VAL A 168 -10.22 6.05 8.65
CA VAL A 168 -9.47 5.17 7.76
C VAL A 168 -8.20 5.83 7.19
N ALA A 169 -7.99 7.11 7.41
CA ALA A 169 -6.81 7.80 6.90
C ALA A 169 -5.54 7.33 7.63
N PHE A 170 -4.50 7.01 6.88
CA PHE A 170 -3.20 6.62 7.44
C PHE A 170 -2.65 7.69 8.41
N ALA A 171 -2.73 8.97 8.03
CA ALA A 171 -2.25 10.07 8.85
C ALA A 171 -2.99 10.17 10.20
N SER A 172 -4.28 9.84 10.26
CA SER A 172 -5.05 9.82 11.51
C SER A 172 -4.56 8.72 12.45
N TRP A 173 -4.40 7.49 11.93
CA TRP A 173 -3.82 6.39 12.67
C TRP A 173 -2.40 6.72 13.16
N GLN A 174 -1.54 7.22 12.26
CA GLN A 174 -0.15 7.57 12.55
C GLN A 174 -0.05 8.62 13.67
N SER A 175 -0.90 9.65 13.63
CA SER A 175 -0.96 10.65 14.69
C SER A 175 -1.26 10.04 16.07
N LEU A 176 -2.19 9.10 16.16
CA LEU A 176 -2.51 8.41 17.41
C LEU A 176 -1.39 7.48 17.86
N ALA A 177 -0.80 6.73 16.95
CA ALA A 177 0.34 5.84 17.23
C ALA A 177 1.54 6.63 17.76
N HIS A 178 1.83 7.81 17.22
CA HIS A 178 2.91 8.70 17.69
C HIS A 178 2.60 9.36 19.04
N GLN A 179 1.34 9.39 19.48
CA GLN A 179 0.96 9.75 20.85
C GLN A 179 1.01 8.56 21.82
N GLY A 180 1.48 7.41 21.38
CA GLY A 180 1.67 6.22 22.20
C GLY A 180 0.44 5.33 22.35
N LEU A 181 -0.65 5.58 21.60
CA LEU A 181 -1.82 4.71 21.65
C LEU A 181 -1.52 3.37 20.97
N SER A 182 -1.98 2.29 21.60
CA SER A 182 -2.07 0.99 20.96
C SER A 182 -3.14 1.00 19.86
N ASP A 183 -3.05 0.05 18.90
CA ASP A 183 -4.07 -0.07 17.84
C ASP A 183 -5.47 -0.31 18.44
N ALA A 184 -5.58 -1.04 19.55
CA ALA A 184 -6.86 -1.29 20.24
C ALA A 184 -7.48 0.00 20.81
N GLU A 185 -6.67 0.86 21.42
CA GLU A 185 -7.12 2.16 21.94
C GLU A 185 -7.51 3.10 20.79
N ALA A 186 -6.69 3.16 19.72
CA ALA A 186 -6.98 3.93 18.53
C ALA A 186 -8.30 3.47 17.86
N VAL A 187 -8.53 2.17 17.71
CA VAL A 187 -9.78 1.61 17.18
C VAL A 187 -10.98 2.03 18.05
N LYS A 188 -10.88 1.89 19.38
CA LYS A 188 -11.96 2.28 20.29
C LYS A 188 -12.31 3.77 20.17
N LEU A 189 -11.30 4.63 20.15
CA LEU A 189 -11.46 6.08 19.99
C LEU A 189 -12.12 6.42 18.66
N MET A 190 -11.64 5.82 17.55
CA MET A 190 -12.13 6.11 16.21
C MET A 190 -13.54 5.58 15.95
N ILE A 191 -13.93 4.44 16.52
CA ILE A 191 -15.33 3.97 16.49
C ILE A 191 -16.23 4.96 17.26
N GLY A 192 -15.79 5.49 18.39
CA GLY A 192 -16.49 6.52 19.14
C GLY A 192 -16.76 7.78 18.30
N LEU A 193 -15.76 8.22 17.51
CA LEU A 193 -15.91 9.36 16.61
C LEU A 193 -16.99 9.11 15.54
N VAL A 194 -16.96 7.96 14.90
CA VAL A 194 -17.98 7.59 13.89
C VAL A 194 -19.38 7.48 14.53
N SER A 195 -19.46 6.92 15.75
CA SER A 195 -20.74 6.80 16.49
C SER A 195 -21.36 8.16 16.76
N THR A 196 -20.55 9.12 17.24
CA THR A 196 -20.99 10.50 17.48
C THR A 196 -21.50 11.13 16.17
N ALA A 197 -20.73 11.02 15.09
CA ALA A 197 -21.10 11.54 13.78
C ALA A 197 -22.35 10.87 13.17
N ALA A 198 -22.59 9.60 13.49
CA ALA A 198 -23.79 8.88 13.05
C ALA A 198 -25.06 9.23 13.87
N GLY A 199 -24.87 9.56 15.19
CA GLY A 199 -25.96 9.90 16.11
C GLY A 199 -26.42 11.36 16.04
N THR A 200 -25.63 12.28 15.47
CA THR A 200 -26.03 13.67 15.25
C THR A 200 -27.11 13.74 14.18
N ARG A 201 -28.38 13.55 14.58
CA ARG A 201 -29.53 14.08 13.81
C ARG A 201 -29.30 15.58 13.67
N GLY A 202 -29.25 16.08 12.44
CA GLY A 202 -29.06 17.51 12.18
C GLY A 202 -29.97 18.31 13.13
N ALA A 203 -29.33 19.11 13.99
CA ALA A 203 -30.03 20.14 14.72
C ALA A 203 -30.74 20.99 13.64
N ARG A 204 -32.05 20.87 13.54
CA ARG A 204 -32.87 21.79 12.75
C ARG A 204 -32.48 23.17 13.26
N ALA A 205 -31.81 23.95 12.42
CA ALA A 205 -31.73 25.39 12.66
C ALA A 205 -33.11 25.88 12.96
N GLY A 206 -33.38 26.24 14.22
CA GLY A 206 -34.62 26.79 14.65
C GLY A 206 -34.92 28.02 13.82
N ARG A 207 -36.00 27.97 13.03
CA ARG A 207 -36.53 29.13 12.35
C ARG A 207 -36.90 30.13 13.45
N PRO A 208 -36.39 31.36 13.46
CA PRO A 208 -36.77 32.35 14.45
C PRO A 208 -38.30 32.62 14.28
N PRO A 209 -39.00 32.88 15.40
CA PRO A 209 -40.42 33.25 15.34
C PRO A 209 -40.58 34.52 14.51
N ARG A 210 -41.50 34.52 13.56
CA ARG A 210 -41.92 35.72 12.85
C ARG A 210 -42.72 36.55 13.86
N THR A 211 -42.20 37.70 14.23
CA THR A 211 -42.92 38.81 14.82
C THR A 211 -43.69 39.55 13.75
#